data_91b2c2ee55961a4a0ead65ecbdc0140c
#
_entry.id   91b2c2ee55961a4a0ead65ecbdc0140c
#
_cell.length_a   1.000
_cell.length_b   1.000
_cell.length_c   1.000
_cell.angle_alpha   90.00
_cell.angle_beta   90.00
_cell.angle_gamma   90.00
#
_symmetry.space_group_name_H-M   'P 1'
#
loop_
_entity.id
_entity.type
_entity.pdbx_description
1 polymer ?
#
loop_
_entity_poly.entity_id
_entity_poly.type
_entity_poly.pdbx_seq_one_letter_code
_entity_poly.pdbx_strand_id
1 'polypeptide(L)'
;MGEGTEDRTQAYMKHVVLEPEHEKEYAQPLLTLFDELLAWDPASGDSRIIFYTEGRSRLRENRTEREFRAFAWSRVHPRECRQFLAFFSSVHMKELSASRHPDKLVYRQRTAEGDYVWVEAVAIAAGNGGAILCYVRDMGKEEQKRYMQEQIIDRYVYRNCDFFLCLDGGTGYYEMLQKNDSRIQGQMPSSGNYNQELEACVRKYVVPEDRDLLLEKASMGNVLDALEREGELMISYGEKSTAGRYARKLLHYAYFDRQERGILLMRQDITTEYLEQRRQKKRLSDALLHARIDSLTGLYNRQAVNAKINTALREAAVMPPSVLLFIDLDNFKTVNDTLGHRYGDKVLCSVAECFRQALRTSDIIGRVGGDEFVAFLSGVTSVGE
;
A
#
# COMPACT_ATOMS: atom_id res chain seq x y z
N MET A 1 23.66 7.01 -6.45
CA MET A 1 24.41 6.90 -7.73
C MET A 1 23.44 6.85 -8.91
N GLY A 2 22.55 7.86 -9.00
CA GLY A 2 21.54 8.00 -10.05
C GLY A 2 21.82 9.07 -11.10
N GLU A 3 22.92 9.78 -11.01
CA GLU A 3 23.31 10.82 -11.99
C GLU A 3 24.03 10.26 -13.23
N GLY A 4 24.27 8.98 -13.33
CA GLY A 4 25.18 8.41 -14.32
C GLY A 4 24.59 8.07 -15.69
N THR A 5 23.27 8.07 -15.88
CA THR A 5 22.65 7.61 -17.15
C THR A 5 21.98 8.73 -17.93
N GLU A 6 21.28 9.65 -17.30
CA GLU A 6 20.77 10.86 -17.99
C GLU A 6 21.91 11.78 -18.45
N ASP A 7 22.94 11.91 -17.63
CA ASP A 7 24.09 12.75 -17.95
C ASP A 7 24.95 12.18 -19.09
N ARG A 8 25.01 10.85 -19.25
CA ARG A 8 25.77 10.24 -20.36
C ARG A 8 25.11 10.47 -21.71
N THR A 9 23.80 10.38 -21.83
CA THR A 9 23.09 10.62 -23.10
C THR A 9 23.08 12.12 -23.45
N GLN A 10 22.90 13.00 -22.46
CA GLN A 10 23.01 14.45 -22.65
C GLN A 10 24.46 14.90 -22.85
N ALA A 11 25.44 14.30 -22.18
CA ALA A 11 26.85 14.62 -22.37
C ALA A 11 27.37 14.21 -23.76
N TYR A 12 26.89 13.06 -24.29
CA TYR A 12 27.28 12.64 -25.65
C TYR A 12 26.72 13.55 -26.73
N MET A 13 25.53 14.13 -26.55
CA MET A 13 24.93 15.02 -27.54
C MET A 13 25.37 16.48 -27.47
N LYS A 14 25.93 16.94 -26.34
CA LYS A 14 26.30 18.34 -26.17
C LYS A 14 27.62 18.76 -26.83
N HIS A 15 28.48 17.82 -27.27
CA HIS A 15 29.83 18.12 -27.75
C HIS A 15 30.31 17.36 -28.97
N VAL A 16 29.43 16.69 -29.71
CA VAL A 16 29.87 16.14 -31.02
C VAL A 16 29.64 17.21 -32.10
N VAL A 17 30.49 18.19 -32.13
CA VAL A 17 30.75 18.91 -33.38
C VAL A 17 31.74 18.03 -34.15
N LEU A 18 31.21 17.19 -35.01
CA LEU A 18 32.02 16.41 -35.93
C LEU A 18 32.60 17.41 -36.95
N GLU A 19 33.90 17.56 -36.94
CA GLU A 19 34.57 18.26 -38.04
C GLU A 19 34.34 17.45 -39.34
N PRO A 20 34.12 18.11 -40.49
CA PRO A 20 33.77 17.44 -41.74
C PRO A 20 34.73 16.34 -42.18
N GLU A 21 36.01 16.44 -41.77
CA GLU A 21 37.04 15.46 -42.08
C GLU A 21 36.92 14.13 -41.32
N HIS A 22 36.26 14.13 -40.16
CA HIS A 22 36.11 12.97 -39.29
C HIS A 22 34.68 12.39 -39.27
N GLU A 23 33.77 13.01 -40.02
CA GLU A 23 32.34 12.61 -40.03
C GLU A 23 32.14 11.15 -40.41
N LYS A 24 32.91 10.63 -41.38
CA LYS A 24 32.86 9.23 -41.79
C LYS A 24 33.47 8.25 -40.80
N GLU A 25 34.49 8.68 -40.05
CA GLU A 25 35.22 7.84 -39.13
C GLU A 25 34.40 7.60 -37.80
N TYR A 26 33.65 8.59 -37.36
CA TYR A 26 32.85 8.49 -36.13
C TYR A 26 31.39 8.16 -36.37
N ALA A 27 30.84 8.40 -37.59
CA ALA A 27 29.46 8.07 -37.87
C ALA A 27 29.18 6.56 -37.79
N GLN A 28 30.09 5.74 -38.32
CA GLN A 28 29.92 4.28 -38.33
C GLN A 28 29.84 3.68 -36.92
N PRO A 29 30.74 3.96 -35.98
CA PRO A 29 30.64 3.52 -34.60
C PRO A 29 29.38 4.02 -33.88
N LEU A 30 28.95 5.26 -34.11
CA LEU A 30 27.73 5.80 -33.52
C LEU A 30 26.47 5.08 -34.02
N LEU A 31 26.44 4.72 -35.29
CA LEU A 31 25.32 3.98 -35.89
C LEU A 31 25.20 2.52 -35.37
N THR A 32 26.28 1.96 -34.81
CA THR A 32 26.20 0.64 -34.16
C THR A 32 25.44 0.64 -32.83
N LEU A 33 25.17 1.82 -32.24
CA LEU A 33 24.43 1.99 -31.00
C LEU A 33 22.90 1.86 -31.22
N PHE A 34 22.43 1.93 -32.46
CA PHE A 34 21.03 1.95 -32.80
C PHE A 34 20.70 0.87 -33.82
N ASP A 35 19.50 0.30 -33.75
CA ASP A 35 19.00 -0.63 -34.74
C ASP A 35 18.34 0.12 -35.91
N GLU A 36 17.76 1.29 -35.63
CA GLU A 36 17.09 2.11 -36.62
C GLU A 36 17.19 3.61 -36.24
N LEU A 37 17.41 4.47 -37.24
CA LEU A 37 17.40 5.93 -37.12
C LEU A 37 16.47 6.53 -38.15
N LEU A 38 15.51 7.33 -37.71
CA LEU A 38 14.50 8.01 -38.52
C LEU A 38 14.66 9.53 -38.40
N ALA A 39 14.47 10.27 -39.50
CA ALA A 39 14.19 11.70 -39.42
C ALA A 39 12.72 11.95 -39.71
N TRP A 40 12.08 12.65 -38.82
CA TRP A 40 10.68 13.07 -38.94
C TRP A 40 10.61 14.56 -39.27
N ASP A 41 9.83 14.88 -40.31
CA ASP A 41 9.54 16.28 -40.66
C ASP A 41 8.24 16.73 -39.93
N PRO A 42 8.32 17.66 -38.97
CA PRO A 42 7.14 18.13 -38.26
C PRO A 42 6.14 18.89 -39.16
N ALA A 43 6.58 19.43 -40.28
CA ALA A 43 5.74 20.22 -41.16
C ALA A 43 4.86 19.32 -42.07
N SER A 44 5.46 18.33 -42.70
CA SER A 44 4.74 17.39 -43.58
C SER A 44 4.09 16.23 -42.81
N GLY A 45 4.64 15.87 -41.63
CA GLY A 45 4.24 14.68 -40.87
C GLY A 45 4.83 13.38 -41.41
N ASP A 46 5.75 13.46 -42.38
CA ASP A 46 6.42 12.31 -42.95
C ASP A 46 7.72 11.98 -42.23
N SER A 47 8.08 10.71 -42.19
CA SER A 47 9.36 10.27 -41.67
C SER A 47 10.20 9.59 -42.76
N ARG A 48 11.50 9.78 -42.66
CA ARG A 48 12.49 9.17 -43.56
C ARG A 48 13.45 8.31 -42.73
N ILE A 49 13.66 7.07 -43.16
CA ILE A 49 14.70 6.21 -42.57
C ILE A 49 16.06 6.72 -43.02
N ILE A 50 16.92 7.02 -42.06
CA ILE A 50 18.33 7.43 -42.29
C ILE A 50 19.22 6.19 -42.26
N PHE A 51 18.98 5.30 -41.32
CA PHE A 51 19.79 4.12 -41.06
C PHE A 51 18.93 2.98 -40.50
N TYR A 52 19.27 1.74 -40.85
CA TYR A 52 18.74 0.54 -40.21
C TYR A 52 19.76 -0.61 -40.26
N THR A 53 19.70 -1.51 -39.27
CA THR A 53 20.49 -2.75 -39.26
C THR A 53 19.78 -3.83 -40.01
N GLU A 54 20.43 -4.45 -41.01
CA GLU A 54 19.86 -5.55 -41.77
C GLU A 54 19.44 -6.74 -40.89
N GLY A 55 18.23 -7.25 -41.11
CA GLY A 55 17.64 -8.32 -40.31
C GLY A 55 16.86 -7.85 -39.07
N ARG A 56 17.07 -6.64 -38.57
CA ARG A 56 16.34 -6.08 -37.42
C ARG A 56 15.24 -5.12 -37.85
N SER A 57 15.47 -4.25 -38.81
CA SER A 57 14.42 -3.40 -39.39
C SER A 57 13.76 -4.09 -40.59
N ARG A 58 12.43 -4.16 -40.61
CA ARG A 58 11.63 -4.66 -41.73
C ARG A 58 10.86 -3.58 -42.46
N LEU A 59 11.18 -2.33 -42.16
CA LEU A 59 10.49 -1.20 -42.74
C LEU A 59 11.34 -0.67 -43.86
N ARG A 60 10.85 -0.88 -45.07
CA ARG A 60 11.44 -0.35 -46.30
C ARG A 60 10.76 1.00 -46.57
N GLU A 61 11.59 2.06 -46.71
CA GLU A 61 11.19 3.37 -47.22
C GLU A 61 10.42 4.30 -46.24
N ASN A 62 10.14 5.54 -46.65
CA ASN A 62 9.52 6.61 -45.90
C ASN A 62 8.21 6.16 -45.24
N ARG A 63 8.02 6.46 -43.95
CA ARG A 63 6.84 6.06 -43.18
C ARG A 63 5.88 7.21 -43.03
N THR A 64 4.66 6.97 -43.45
CA THR A 64 3.50 7.80 -43.17
C THR A 64 2.86 7.37 -41.82
N GLU A 65 2.04 8.21 -41.23
CA GLU A 65 1.26 7.88 -40.03
C GLU A 65 0.41 6.60 -40.19
N ARG A 66 -0.05 6.35 -41.44
CA ARG A 66 -0.80 5.12 -41.79
C ARG A 66 0.05 3.85 -41.64
N GLU A 67 1.32 3.93 -41.99
CA GLU A 67 2.25 2.81 -41.91
C GLU A 67 2.69 2.56 -40.45
N PHE A 68 2.85 3.60 -39.66
CA PHE A 68 3.02 3.43 -38.22
C PHE A 68 1.82 2.74 -37.56
N ARG A 69 0.60 3.04 -37.98
CA ARG A 69 -0.60 2.33 -37.50
C ARG A 69 -0.58 0.86 -37.93
N ALA A 70 -0.26 0.56 -39.17
CA ALA A 70 -0.16 -0.82 -39.66
C ALA A 70 0.93 -1.60 -38.89
N PHE A 71 2.07 -0.97 -38.66
CA PHE A 71 3.15 -1.53 -37.84
C PHE A 71 2.71 -1.79 -36.41
N ALA A 72 2.06 -0.83 -35.74
CA ALA A 72 1.56 -1.00 -34.39
C ALA A 72 0.68 -2.24 -34.24
N TRP A 73 -0.30 -2.42 -35.16
CA TRP A 73 -1.22 -3.54 -35.09
C TRP A 73 -0.58 -4.90 -35.39
N SER A 74 0.49 -4.92 -36.19
CA SER A 74 1.14 -6.17 -36.61
C SER A 74 2.34 -6.58 -35.77
N ARG A 75 3.02 -5.62 -35.16
CA ARG A 75 4.33 -5.82 -34.53
C ARG A 75 4.43 -5.37 -33.06
N VAL A 76 3.68 -4.38 -32.65
CA VAL A 76 3.71 -3.88 -31.28
C VAL A 76 2.77 -4.74 -30.41
N HIS A 77 3.20 -5.03 -29.19
CA HIS A 77 2.35 -5.77 -28.25
C HIS A 77 1.04 -5.01 -27.97
N PRO A 78 -0.13 -5.67 -27.95
CA PRO A 78 -1.44 -5.00 -27.86
C PRO A 78 -1.59 -4.00 -26.72
N ARG A 79 -0.93 -4.24 -25.59
CA ARG A 79 -0.99 -3.32 -24.44
C ARG A 79 -0.27 -1.99 -24.67
N GLU A 80 0.74 -1.96 -25.52
CA GLU A 80 1.54 -0.76 -25.82
C GLU A 80 1.13 -0.06 -27.13
N CYS A 81 0.29 -0.67 -27.97
CA CYS A 81 -0.15 -0.09 -29.24
C CYS A 81 -0.65 1.35 -29.11
N ARG A 82 -1.43 1.67 -28.07
CA ARG A 82 -1.98 3.01 -27.86
C ARG A 82 -0.88 4.03 -27.56
N GLN A 83 0.07 3.67 -26.73
CA GLN A 83 1.21 4.54 -26.39
C GLN A 83 2.14 4.72 -27.57
N PHE A 84 2.39 3.65 -28.35
CA PHE A 84 3.17 3.68 -29.57
C PHE A 84 2.56 4.66 -30.60
N LEU A 85 1.26 4.55 -30.84
CA LEU A 85 0.56 5.43 -31.79
C LEU A 85 0.50 6.89 -31.32
N ALA A 86 0.43 7.13 -30.01
CA ALA A 86 0.50 8.46 -29.45
C ALA A 86 1.90 9.08 -29.63
N PHE A 87 2.95 8.31 -29.36
CA PHE A 87 4.34 8.73 -29.49
C PHE A 87 4.69 9.07 -30.95
N PHE A 88 4.33 8.20 -31.91
CA PHE A 88 4.56 8.41 -33.35
C PHE A 88 3.40 9.15 -34.06
N SER A 89 2.69 10.03 -33.34
CA SER A 89 1.66 10.88 -33.93
C SER A 89 2.23 12.22 -34.39
N SER A 90 1.63 12.78 -35.44
CA SER A 90 2.00 14.11 -35.94
C SER A 90 1.79 15.22 -34.89
N VAL A 91 0.82 15.03 -33.98
CA VAL A 91 0.57 15.99 -32.89
C VAL A 91 1.74 15.98 -31.90
N HIS A 92 2.12 14.81 -31.40
CA HIS A 92 3.23 14.65 -30.45
C HIS A 92 4.56 15.14 -31.06
N MET A 93 4.84 14.80 -32.32
CA MET A 93 6.06 15.24 -32.98
C MET A 93 6.12 16.77 -33.18
N LYS A 94 4.98 17.43 -33.40
CA LYS A 94 4.92 18.90 -33.43
C LYS A 94 5.18 19.51 -32.06
N GLU A 95 4.62 18.96 -31.01
CA GLU A 95 4.87 19.40 -29.63
C GLU A 95 6.36 19.20 -29.27
N LEU A 96 6.94 18.07 -29.63
CA LEU A 96 8.34 17.77 -29.41
C LEU A 96 9.28 18.72 -30.16
N SER A 97 8.91 19.16 -31.38
CA SER A 97 9.73 20.10 -32.14
C SER A 97 9.91 21.47 -31.45
N ALA A 98 8.97 21.83 -30.58
CA ALA A 98 9.04 23.02 -29.73
C ALA A 98 9.77 22.75 -28.39
N SER A 99 9.93 21.49 -28.01
CA SER A 99 10.62 21.06 -26.80
C SER A 99 12.13 20.87 -27.07
N ARG A 100 12.95 21.22 -26.11
CA ARG A 100 14.40 20.91 -26.17
C ARG A 100 14.77 19.61 -25.46
N HIS A 101 13.80 18.93 -24.89
CA HIS A 101 14.01 17.69 -24.14
C HIS A 101 13.66 16.49 -25.02
N PRO A 102 14.49 15.42 -24.98
CA PRO A 102 14.15 14.17 -25.64
C PRO A 102 12.93 13.54 -24.99
N ASP A 103 12.12 12.86 -25.76
CA ASP A 103 11.06 11.99 -25.25
C ASP A 103 11.36 10.54 -25.58
N LYS A 104 10.88 9.63 -24.74
CA LYS A 104 11.23 8.22 -24.74
C LYS A 104 10.00 7.33 -24.62
N LEU A 105 9.96 6.31 -25.49
CA LEU A 105 8.97 5.24 -25.45
C LEU A 105 9.67 3.89 -25.30
N VAL A 106 9.24 3.08 -24.34
CA VAL A 106 9.64 1.67 -24.23
C VAL A 106 8.43 0.80 -24.55
N TYR A 107 8.59 -0.13 -25.48
CA TYR A 107 7.52 -1.00 -25.93
C TYR A 107 8.04 -2.40 -26.32
N ARG A 108 7.13 -3.37 -26.44
CA ARG A 108 7.48 -4.71 -26.92
C ARG A 108 7.17 -4.84 -28.39
N GLN A 109 8.18 -5.26 -29.15
CA GLN A 109 8.10 -5.51 -30.58
C GLN A 109 8.19 -7.00 -30.87
N ARG A 110 7.32 -7.49 -31.76
CA ARG A 110 7.30 -8.88 -32.20
C ARG A 110 8.42 -9.16 -33.20
N THR A 111 9.25 -10.17 -32.92
CA THR A 111 10.31 -10.64 -33.82
C THR A 111 9.75 -11.42 -34.99
N ALA A 112 10.64 -11.87 -35.89
CA ALA A 112 10.28 -12.72 -37.00
C ALA A 112 9.83 -14.11 -36.55
N GLU A 113 10.43 -14.61 -35.49
CA GLU A 113 10.13 -15.91 -34.88
C GLU A 113 8.81 -15.90 -34.13
N GLY A 114 8.26 -14.71 -33.86
CA GLY A 114 6.98 -14.53 -33.17
C GLY A 114 7.08 -14.12 -31.70
N ASP A 115 8.27 -14.09 -31.14
CA ASP A 115 8.56 -13.67 -29.78
C ASP A 115 8.51 -12.15 -29.62
N TYR A 116 8.40 -11.67 -28.39
CA TYR A 116 8.44 -10.25 -28.10
C TYR A 116 9.78 -9.85 -27.47
N VAL A 117 10.40 -8.82 -28.03
CA VAL A 117 11.59 -8.16 -27.47
C VAL A 117 11.25 -6.75 -27.01
N TRP A 118 11.95 -6.27 -25.99
CA TRP A 118 11.79 -4.90 -25.53
C TRP A 118 12.63 -3.96 -26.36
N VAL A 119 12.00 -2.88 -26.82
CA VAL A 119 12.56 -1.88 -27.72
C VAL A 119 12.40 -0.49 -27.07
N GLU A 120 13.45 0.29 -27.18
CA GLU A 120 13.46 1.69 -26.79
C GLU A 120 13.47 2.57 -28.03
N ALA A 121 12.51 3.49 -28.13
CA ALA A 121 12.49 4.57 -29.10
C ALA A 121 12.70 5.91 -28.39
N VAL A 122 13.61 6.73 -28.88
CA VAL A 122 13.86 8.08 -28.37
C VAL A 122 13.75 9.09 -29.49
N ALA A 123 12.98 10.15 -29.29
CA ALA A 123 12.77 11.21 -30.24
C ALA A 123 13.38 12.53 -29.71
N ILE A 124 14.16 13.21 -30.52
CA ILE A 124 14.90 14.42 -30.17
C ILE A 124 14.75 15.45 -31.29
N ALA A 125 14.41 16.69 -30.95
CA ALA A 125 14.40 17.80 -31.92
C ALA A 125 15.83 18.18 -32.34
N ALA A 126 16.10 18.14 -33.63
CA ALA A 126 17.39 18.52 -34.21
C ALA A 126 17.44 20.04 -34.46
N GLY A 127 17.83 20.82 -33.47
CA GLY A 127 18.02 22.27 -33.57
C GLY A 127 16.71 23.09 -33.66
N ASN A 128 16.81 24.38 -34.01
CA ASN A 128 15.68 25.30 -34.02
C ASN A 128 14.74 25.04 -35.22
N GLY A 129 13.67 24.30 -35.01
CA GLY A 129 12.62 24.05 -36.00
C GLY A 129 12.98 23.03 -37.10
N GLY A 130 14.03 22.24 -36.89
CA GLY A 130 14.46 21.21 -37.80
C GLY A 130 13.72 19.88 -37.63
N ALA A 131 14.20 18.86 -38.36
CA ALA A 131 13.68 17.52 -38.27
C ALA A 131 13.80 16.95 -36.85
N ILE A 132 12.92 16.02 -36.50
CA ILE A 132 13.03 15.23 -35.26
C ILE A 132 13.77 13.95 -35.60
N LEU A 133 14.85 13.69 -34.88
CA LEU A 133 15.57 12.43 -34.99
C LEU A 133 14.97 11.42 -34.00
N CYS A 134 14.52 10.28 -34.53
CA CYS A 134 14.04 9.17 -33.73
C CYS A 134 14.99 7.99 -33.91
N TYR A 135 15.64 7.56 -32.84
CA TYR A 135 16.36 6.30 -32.88
C TYR A 135 15.61 5.19 -32.16
N VAL A 136 15.79 3.99 -32.66
CA VAL A 136 15.16 2.77 -32.11
C VAL A 136 16.25 1.75 -31.87
N ARG A 137 16.22 1.08 -30.72
CA ARG A 137 17.17 0.02 -30.38
C ARG A 137 16.55 -1.08 -29.53
N ASP A 138 17.04 -2.29 -29.66
CA ASP A 138 16.71 -3.37 -28.74
C ASP A 138 17.32 -3.09 -27.36
N MET A 139 16.56 -3.34 -26.32
CA MET A 139 17.07 -3.25 -24.95
C MET A 139 17.80 -4.54 -24.58
N GLY A 140 19.02 -4.42 -24.05
CA GLY A 140 19.74 -5.54 -23.48
C GLY A 140 19.03 -6.15 -22.25
N LYS A 141 19.32 -7.42 -21.92
CA LYS A 141 18.67 -8.13 -20.81
C LYS A 141 18.76 -7.40 -19.47
N GLU A 142 19.89 -6.77 -19.17
CA GLU A 142 20.07 -6.00 -17.92
C GLU A 142 19.25 -4.72 -17.93
N GLU A 143 19.15 -4.03 -19.07
CA GLU A 143 18.33 -2.83 -19.22
C GLU A 143 16.83 -3.17 -19.10
N GLN A 144 16.39 -4.28 -19.74
CA GLN A 144 15.02 -4.78 -19.57
C GLN A 144 14.68 -5.07 -18.12
N LYS A 145 15.59 -5.74 -17.40
CA LYS A 145 15.42 -6.05 -15.98
C LYS A 145 15.30 -4.78 -15.14
N ARG A 146 16.17 -3.80 -15.37
CA ARG A 146 16.14 -2.50 -14.69
C ARG A 146 14.83 -1.77 -14.96
N TYR A 147 14.44 -1.65 -16.22
CA TYR A 147 13.17 -1.02 -16.61
C TYR A 147 11.96 -1.70 -15.95
N MET A 148 11.92 -3.03 -15.93
CA MET A 148 10.84 -3.76 -15.26
C MET A 148 10.84 -3.51 -13.73
N GLN A 149 12.00 -3.46 -13.10
CA GLN A 149 12.12 -3.13 -11.69
C GLN A 149 11.60 -1.70 -11.41
N GLU A 150 11.97 -0.70 -12.21
CA GLU A 150 11.47 0.66 -12.13
C GLU A 150 9.94 0.71 -12.29
N GLN A 151 9.37 0.00 -13.27
CA GLN A 151 7.92 -0.07 -13.48
C GLN A 151 7.17 -0.75 -12.32
N ILE A 152 7.77 -1.77 -11.69
CA ILE A 152 7.21 -2.42 -10.52
C ILE A 152 7.22 -1.45 -9.33
N ILE A 153 8.35 -0.79 -9.09
CA ILE A 153 8.47 0.21 -8.02
C ILE A 153 7.45 1.33 -8.22
N ASP A 154 7.37 1.91 -9.42
CA ASP A 154 6.43 2.99 -9.72
C ASP A 154 4.96 2.55 -9.54
N ARG A 155 4.59 1.38 -10.06
CA ARG A 155 3.20 0.91 -9.99
C ARG A 155 2.76 0.39 -8.64
N TYR A 156 3.62 -0.33 -7.93
CA TYR A 156 3.23 -1.04 -6.70
C TYR A 156 3.70 -0.35 -5.43
N VAL A 157 4.88 0.28 -5.44
CA VAL A 157 5.37 1.00 -4.28
C VAL A 157 4.80 2.41 -4.25
N TYR A 158 5.08 3.23 -5.25
CA TYR A 158 4.70 4.64 -5.23
C TYR A 158 3.18 4.88 -5.29
N ARG A 159 2.41 4.06 -6.00
CA ARG A 159 0.94 4.22 -6.04
C ARG A 159 0.25 3.90 -4.73
N ASN A 160 0.85 3.04 -3.90
CA ASN A 160 0.27 2.65 -2.62
C ASN A 160 0.75 3.52 -1.46
N CYS A 161 1.74 4.38 -1.68
CA CYS A 161 2.27 5.29 -0.68
C CYS A 161 1.68 6.69 -0.81
N ASP A 162 1.54 7.37 0.32
CA ASP A 162 1.23 8.79 0.34
C ASP A 162 2.49 9.59 -0.02
N PHE A 163 3.63 9.19 0.55
CA PHE A 163 4.94 9.71 0.21
C PHE A 163 6.06 8.70 0.51
N PHE A 164 7.19 8.99 -0.10
CA PHE A 164 8.46 8.30 0.08
C PHE A 164 9.55 9.34 0.25
N LEU A 165 10.36 9.23 1.31
CA LEU A 165 11.46 10.17 1.53
C LEU A 165 12.69 9.49 2.10
N CYS A 166 13.87 10.07 1.80
CA CYS A 166 15.13 9.73 2.40
C CYS A 166 15.39 10.62 3.60
N LEU A 167 15.86 10.03 4.70
CA LEU A 167 16.29 10.71 5.91
C LEU A 167 17.76 10.44 6.12
N ASP A 168 18.50 11.47 6.45
CA ASP A 168 19.83 11.37 7.04
C ASP A 168 19.69 11.26 8.57
N GLY A 169 19.97 10.08 9.12
CA GLY A 169 19.86 9.81 10.54
C GLY A 169 20.87 10.58 11.41
N GLY A 170 21.94 11.11 10.83
CA GLY A 170 22.93 11.94 11.53
C GLY A 170 22.49 13.39 11.69
N THR A 171 21.96 13.99 10.64
CA THR A 171 21.58 15.42 10.59
C THR A 171 20.10 15.67 10.81
N GLY A 172 19.26 14.64 10.61
CA GLY A 172 17.81 14.78 10.58
C GLY A 172 17.27 15.51 9.35
N TYR A 173 18.12 15.69 8.32
CA TYR A 173 17.68 16.25 7.04
C TYR A 173 16.90 15.20 6.24
N TYR A 174 15.83 15.61 5.56
CA TYR A 174 15.12 14.74 4.65
C TYR A 174 14.97 15.30 3.26
N GLU A 175 14.85 14.40 2.29
CA GLU A 175 14.53 14.70 0.90
C GLU A 175 13.37 13.82 0.44
N MET A 176 12.38 14.44 -0.21
CA MET A 176 11.20 13.77 -0.74
C MET A 176 11.53 13.11 -2.08
N LEU A 177 11.51 11.79 -2.14
CA LEU A 177 11.71 11.04 -3.38
C LEU A 177 10.45 10.97 -4.24
N GLN A 178 9.31 10.80 -3.58
CA GLN A 178 8.00 10.68 -4.23
C GLN A 178 6.89 11.20 -3.34
N LYS A 179 5.90 11.83 -3.94
CA LYS A 179 4.75 12.43 -3.26
C LYS A 179 3.48 12.21 -4.07
N ASN A 180 2.44 11.73 -3.43
CA ASN A 180 1.11 11.65 -4.03
C ASN A 180 0.25 12.82 -3.52
N ASP A 181 0.20 13.92 -4.29
CA ASP A 181 -0.49 15.15 -3.89
C ASP A 181 -1.98 14.97 -3.62
N SER A 182 -2.62 13.96 -4.20
CA SER A 182 -4.03 13.65 -3.94
C SER A 182 -4.28 13.02 -2.55
N ARG A 183 -3.24 12.48 -1.92
CA ARG A 183 -3.30 11.77 -0.63
C ARG A 183 -2.68 12.53 0.53
N ILE A 184 -1.86 13.54 0.23
CA ILE A 184 -1.21 14.36 1.26
C ILE A 184 -2.04 15.61 1.50
N GLN A 185 -2.29 15.89 2.76
CA GLN A 185 -2.97 17.11 3.18
C GLN A 185 -1.96 18.21 3.48
N GLY A 186 -2.15 19.34 2.82
CA GLY A 186 -1.26 20.49 2.98
C GLY A 186 0.00 20.41 2.11
N GLN A 187 0.77 21.49 2.14
CA GLN A 187 2.06 21.57 1.48
C GLN A 187 3.13 21.00 2.44
N MET A 188 3.59 19.80 2.16
CA MET A 188 4.81 19.28 2.78
C MET A 188 5.98 19.70 1.90
N PRO A 189 7.02 20.36 2.44
CA PRO A 189 8.22 20.71 1.69
C PRO A 189 8.88 19.48 1.06
N SER A 190 9.53 19.67 -0.09
CA SER A 190 10.29 18.59 -0.73
C SER A 190 11.56 18.21 0.02
N SER A 191 12.01 19.06 0.94
CA SER A 191 13.17 18.80 1.79
C SER A 191 13.12 19.67 3.04
N GLY A 192 13.78 19.27 4.12
CA GLY A 192 13.80 20.04 5.36
C GLY A 192 14.33 19.26 6.57
N ASN A 193 14.03 19.77 7.78
CA ASN A 193 14.34 19.07 9.01
C ASN A 193 13.17 18.18 9.44
N TYR A 194 13.44 16.89 9.55
CA TYR A 194 12.44 15.88 9.83
C TYR A 194 11.68 16.09 11.15
N ASN A 195 12.37 16.36 12.25
CA ASN A 195 11.73 16.52 13.56
C ASN A 195 10.79 17.75 13.60
N GLN A 196 11.18 18.85 12.95
CA GLN A 196 10.35 20.05 12.88
C GLN A 196 9.06 19.79 12.08
N GLU A 197 9.19 19.15 10.93
CA GLU A 197 8.04 18.78 10.09
C GLU A 197 7.14 17.76 10.76
N LEU A 198 7.71 16.77 11.46
CA LEU A 198 6.96 15.80 12.25
C LEU A 198 6.08 16.50 13.28
N GLU A 199 6.66 17.39 14.10
CA GLU A 199 5.88 18.13 15.11
C GLU A 199 4.76 18.96 14.50
N ALA A 200 5.05 19.68 13.42
CA ALA A 200 4.06 20.52 12.74
C ALA A 200 2.90 19.67 12.18
N CYS A 201 3.21 18.54 11.53
CA CYS A 201 2.22 17.61 11.00
C CYS A 201 1.40 16.95 12.10
N VAL A 202 2.03 16.51 13.19
CA VAL A 202 1.35 15.84 14.32
C VAL A 202 0.35 16.78 14.98
N ARG A 203 0.75 18.01 15.27
CA ARG A 203 -0.14 19.01 15.89
C ARG A 203 -1.35 19.31 15.05
N LYS A 204 -1.19 19.33 13.72
CA LYS A 204 -2.22 19.79 12.78
C LYS A 204 -3.18 18.69 12.35
N TYR A 205 -2.70 17.49 12.09
CA TYR A 205 -3.48 16.44 11.41
C TYR A 205 -3.74 15.20 12.26
N VAL A 206 -2.86 14.87 13.23
CA VAL A 206 -2.98 13.64 14.01
C VAL A 206 -4.07 13.78 15.08
N VAL A 207 -4.86 12.71 15.26
CA VAL A 207 -5.88 12.67 16.31
C VAL A 207 -5.24 12.78 17.70
N PRO A 208 -5.90 13.46 18.67
CA PRO A 208 -5.30 13.74 19.97
C PRO A 208 -4.73 12.51 20.68
N GLU A 209 -5.42 11.37 20.55
CA GLU A 209 -5.09 10.12 21.23
C GLU A 209 -3.76 9.49 20.76
N ASP A 210 -3.35 9.78 19.53
CA ASP A 210 -2.14 9.20 18.94
C ASP A 210 -0.95 10.18 18.92
N ARG A 211 -1.11 11.45 19.32
CA ARG A 211 -0.09 12.51 19.20
C ARG A 211 1.17 12.22 19.98
N ASP A 212 1.02 11.98 21.28
CA ASP A 212 2.16 11.79 22.19
C ASP A 212 2.95 10.53 21.83
N LEU A 213 2.23 9.44 21.54
CA LEU A 213 2.82 8.19 21.11
C LEU A 213 3.59 8.35 19.80
N LEU A 214 3.03 9.09 18.84
CA LEU A 214 3.67 9.30 17.54
C LEU A 214 4.91 10.18 17.66
N LEU A 215 4.85 11.28 18.41
CA LEU A 215 6.01 12.15 18.65
C LEU A 215 7.15 11.42 19.36
N GLU A 216 6.82 10.59 20.35
CA GLU A 216 7.80 9.76 21.05
C GLU A 216 8.45 8.76 20.09
N LYS A 217 7.66 7.89 19.46
CA LYS A 217 8.19 6.76 18.66
C LYS A 217 8.84 7.21 17.37
N ALA A 218 8.34 8.27 16.73
CA ALA A 218 8.85 8.78 15.45
C ALA A 218 9.95 9.83 15.61
N SER A 219 10.37 10.18 16.84
CA SER A 219 11.55 11.04 17.04
C SER A 219 12.79 10.36 16.48
N MET A 220 13.71 11.13 15.86
CA MET A 220 14.89 10.57 15.17
C MET A 220 15.71 9.63 16.07
N GLY A 221 15.90 9.99 17.35
CA GLY A 221 16.61 9.13 18.30
C GLY A 221 15.94 7.76 18.47
N ASN A 222 14.63 7.73 18.72
CA ASN A 222 13.89 6.49 18.90
C ASN A 222 13.78 5.68 17.61
N VAL A 223 13.71 6.35 16.45
CA VAL A 223 13.77 5.68 15.12
C VAL A 223 15.10 4.96 14.96
N LEU A 224 16.22 5.62 15.22
CA LEU A 224 17.55 5.02 15.13
C LEU A 224 17.71 3.84 16.10
N ASP A 225 17.30 3.99 17.34
CA ASP A 225 17.35 2.93 18.36
C ASP A 225 16.51 1.70 17.95
N ALA A 226 15.33 1.92 17.37
CA ALA A 226 14.48 0.84 16.88
C ALA A 226 15.11 0.14 15.68
N LEU A 227 15.64 0.90 14.71
CA LEU A 227 16.29 0.34 13.53
C LEU A 227 17.55 -0.46 13.88
N GLU A 228 18.31 -0.05 14.91
CA GLU A 228 19.47 -0.81 15.37
C GLU A 228 19.08 -2.15 16.01
N ARG A 229 17.96 -2.21 16.72
CA ARG A 229 17.48 -3.41 17.40
C ARG A 229 16.71 -4.37 16.50
N GLU A 230 15.81 -3.84 15.68
CA GLU A 230 14.78 -4.61 14.98
C GLU A 230 14.94 -4.59 13.45
N GLY A 231 15.78 -3.67 12.92
CA GLY A 231 16.02 -3.52 11.49
C GLY A 231 14.97 -2.68 10.76
N GLU A 232 13.76 -2.58 11.30
CA GLU A 232 12.67 -1.76 10.78
C GLU A 232 11.80 -1.21 11.92
N LEU A 233 11.06 -0.14 11.65
CA LEU A 233 10.10 0.44 12.59
C LEU A 233 8.80 0.77 11.86
N MET A 234 7.69 0.26 12.40
CA MET A 234 6.34 0.55 11.90
C MET A 234 5.50 1.24 12.96
N ILE A 235 4.92 2.39 12.62
CA ILE A 235 4.07 3.17 13.54
C ILE A 235 2.75 3.47 12.83
N SER A 236 1.62 3.01 13.40
CA SER A 236 0.31 3.35 12.87
C SER A 236 -0.39 4.41 13.73
N TYR A 237 -1.00 5.39 13.09
CA TYR A 237 -1.69 6.49 13.76
C TYR A 237 -2.93 6.95 12.98
N GLY A 238 -3.86 7.57 13.69
CA GLY A 238 -5.04 8.20 13.09
C GLY A 238 -4.78 9.64 12.71
N GLU A 239 -5.28 10.05 11.55
CA GLU A 239 -5.32 11.46 11.17
C GLU A 239 -6.73 11.89 10.77
N LYS A 240 -7.00 13.19 10.89
CA LYS A 240 -8.23 13.81 10.37
C LYS A 240 -7.89 14.80 9.29
N SER A 241 -8.59 14.71 8.17
CA SER A 241 -8.49 15.69 7.10
C SER A 241 -9.07 17.04 7.55
N THR A 242 -8.69 18.10 6.84
CA THR A 242 -9.31 19.43 7.01
C THR A 242 -10.84 19.40 6.80
N ALA A 243 -11.34 18.41 6.03
CA ALA A 243 -12.77 18.11 5.86
C ALA A 243 -13.34 17.17 6.94
N GLY A 244 -12.58 16.86 8.01
CA GLY A 244 -13.01 15.98 9.11
C GLY A 244 -13.00 14.48 8.81
N ARG A 245 -12.55 14.06 7.63
CA ARG A 245 -12.49 12.64 7.26
C ARG A 245 -11.35 11.95 8.02
N TYR A 246 -11.66 10.85 8.70
CA TYR A 246 -10.68 10.02 9.40
C TYR A 246 -9.94 9.11 8.43
N ALA A 247 -8.63 8.98 8.65
CA ALA A 247 -7.77 7.99 8.00
C ALA A 247 -6.83 7.34 9.01
N ARG A 248 -6.47 6.09 8.79
CA ARG A 248 -5.41 5.39 9.52
C ARG A 248 -4.18 5.30 8.65
N LYS A 249 -3.07 5.86 9.12
CA LYS A 249 -1.80 5.92 8.41
C LYS A 249 -0.77 5.01 9.07
N LEU A 250 0.16 4.51 8.25
CA LEU A 250 1.31 3.72 8.67
C LEU A 250 2.58 4.42 8.21
N LEU A 251 3.48 4.71 9.13
CA LEU A 251 4.88 5.07 8.85
C LEU A 251 5.72 3.80 8.93
N HIS A 252 6.55 3.60 7.94
CA HIS A 252 7.51 2.50 7.89
C HIS A 252 8.90 3.06 7.63
N TYR A 253 9.81 2.80 8.57
CA TYR A 253 11.22 3.21 8.52
C TYR A 253 12.08 1.98 8.33
N ALA A 254 13.08 2.08 7.45
CA ALA A 254 14.08 1.05 7.23
C ALA A 254 15.40 1.67 6.76
N TYR A 255 16.54 1.06 7.07
CA TYR A 255 17.80 1.49 6.48
C TYR A 255 17.86 1.10 5.00
N PHE A 256 18.23 2.05 4.14
CA PHE A 256 18.73 1.73 2.81
C PHE A 256 20.27 1.78 2.75
N ASP A 257 20.90 2.54 3.66
CA ASP A 257 22.33 2.55 3.90
C ASP A 257 22.60 2.66 5.42
N ARG A 258 23.00 1.53 6.01
CA ARG A 258 23.25 1.47 7.45
C ARG A 258 24.53 2.17 7.87
N GLN A 259 25.56 2.19 6.99
CA GLN A 259 26.85 2.80 7.30
C GLN A 259 26.74 4.31 7.37
N GLU A 260 26.07 4.91 6.40
CA GLU A 260 25.84 6.35 6.32
C GLU A 260 24.55 6.78 7.07
N ARG A 261 23.90 5.87 7.80
CA ARG A 261 22.62 6.10 8.49
C ARG A 261 21.52 6.64 7.57
N GLY A 262 21.54 6.24 6.31
CA GLY A 262 20.50 6.55 5.35
C GLY A 262 19.23 5.77 5.64
N ILE A 263 18.13 6.45 5.98
CA ILE A 263 16.85 5.86 6.35
C ILE A 263 15.82 6.18 5.28
N LEU A 264 15.10 5.15 4.85
CA LEU A 264 13.94 5.28 4.00
C LEU A 264 12.69 5.36 4.87
N LEU A 265 11.88 6.40 4.69
CA LEU A 265 10.57 6.53 5.32
C LEU A 265 9.48 6.49 4.26
N MET A 266 8.55 5.57 4.45
CA MET A 266 7.34 5.41 3.65
C MET A 266 6.11 5.67 4.51
N ARG A 267 5.12 6.40 3.96
CA ARG A 267 3.80 6.56 4.57
C ARG A 267 2.73 5.94 3.67
N GLN A 268 1.85 5.14 4.27
CA GLN A 268 0.73 4.49 3.59
C GLN A 268 -0.61 4.77 4.26
N ASP A 269 -1.67 4.79 3.47
CA ASP A 269 -3.04 4.76 3.97
C ASP A 269 -3.48 3.31 4.16
N ILE A 270 -3.70 2.92 5.41
CA ILE A 270 -4.15 1.59 5.80
C ILE A 270 -5.58 1.61 6.37
N THR A 271 -6.36 2.63 6.02
CA THR A 271 -7.70 2.85 6.61
C THR A 271 -8.63 1.67 6.34
N THR A 272 -8.63 1.16 5.13
CA THR A 272 -9.50 0.04 4.72
C THR A 272 -9.18 -1.22 5.50
N GLU A 273 -7.90 -1.61 5.51
CA GLU A 273 -7.39 -2.78 6.22
C GLU A 273 -7.65 -2.70 7.72
N TYR A 274 -7.38 -1.55 8.31
CA TYR A 274 -7.63 -1.30 9.73
C TYR A 274 -9.10 -1.41 10.10
N LEU A 275 -10.00 -0.83 9.30
CA LEU A 275 -11.44 -0.90 9.55
C LEU A 275 -11.98 -2.32 9.36
N GLU A 276 -11.48 -3.07 8.38
CA GLU A 276 -11.84 -4.47 8.17
C GLU A 276 -11.41 -5.35 9.35
N GLN A 277 -10.15 -5.23 9.79
CA GLN A 277 -9.66 -5.95 10.98
C GLN A 277 -10.50 -5.62 12.23
N ARG A 278 -10.84 -4.36 12.42
CA ARG A 278 -11.66 -3.90 13.54
C ARG A 278 -13.06 -4.49 13.49
N ARG A 279 -13.68 -4.55 12.29
CA ARG A 279 -14.99 -5.19 12.08
C ARG A 279 -14.92 -6.68 12.35
N GLN A 280 -13.90 -7.36 11.87
CA GLN A 280 -13.71 -8.81 12.12
C GLN A 280 -13.53 -9.10 13.61
N LYS A 281 -12.69 -8.32 14.31
CA LYS A 281 -12.49 -8.45 15.75
C LYS A 281 -13.78 -8.24 16.53
N LYS A 282 -14.58 -7.24 16.15
CA LYS A 282 -15.89 -6.98 16.76
C LYS A 282 -16.86 -8.16 16.52
N ARG A 283 -16.97 -8.64 15.26
CA ARG A 283 -17.82 -9.80 14.94
C ARG A 283 -17.44 -11.05 15.74
N LEU A 284 -16.13 -11.30 15.86
CA LEU A 284 -15.63 -12.42 16.66
C LEU A 284 -15.98 -12.24 18.15
N SER A 285 -15.79 -11.04 18.70
CA SER A 285 -16.17 -10.73 20.08
C SER A 285 -17.65 -10.89 20.32
N ASP A 286 -18.49 -10.37 19.42
CA ASP A 286 -19.96 -10.52 19.49
C ASP A 286 -20.37 -12.00 19.40
N ALA A 287 -19.78 -12.75 18.47
CA ALA A 287 -20.03 -14.18 18.34
C ALA A 287 -19.63 -14.97 19.60
N LEU A 288 -18.49 -14.64 20.21
CA LEU A 288 -18.04 -15.25 21.46
C LEU A 288 -18.96 -14.90 22.65
N LEU A 289 -19.46 -13.66 22.70
CA LEU A 289 -20.46 -13.26 23.68
C LEU A 289 -21.77 -14.06 23.50
N HIS A 290 -22.32 -14.13 22.29
CA HIS A 290 -23.50 -14.92 22.00
C HIS A 290 -23.32 -16.43 22.28
N ALA A 291 -22.12 -16.96 22.02
CA ALA A 291 -21.78 -18.34 22.32
C ALA A 291 -21.69 -18.64 23.83
N ARG A 292 -21.62 -17.64 24.70
CA ARG A 292 -21.45 -17.78 26.16
C ARG A 292 -22.69 -17.45 26.97
N ILE A 293 -23.64 -16.74 26.37
CA ILE A 293 -24.85 -16.25 27.07
C ILE A 293 -26.06 -17.00 26.59
N ASP A 294 -26.95 -17.33 27.50
CA ASP A 294 -28.30 -17.85 27.18
C ASP A 294 -29.13 -16.71 26.60
N SER A 295 -29.64 -16.89 25.37
CA SER A 295 -30.31 -15.84 24.60
C SER A 295 -31.62 -15.35 25.19
N LEU A 296 -32.27 -16.15 26.02
CA LEU A 296 -33.52 -15.80 26.68
C LEU A 296 -33.28 -15.01 27.97
N THR A 297 -32.43 -15.53 28.83
CA THR A 297 -32.26 -15.01 30.21
C THR A 297 -31.11 -14.01 30.33
N GLY A 298 -30.18 -14.01 29.38
CA GLY A 298 -28.95 -13.16 29.44
C GLY A 298 -27.95 -13.59 30.52
N LEU A 299 -28.16 -14.77 31.18
CA LEU A 299 -27.18 -15.41 32.05
C LEU A 299 -26.17 -16.21 31.24
N TYR A 300 -25.11 -16.72 31.90
CA TYR A 300 -24.19 -17.65 31.22
C TYR A 300 -24.95 -18.90 30.77
N ASN A 301 -24.70 -19.37 29.57
CA ASN A 301 -25.22 -20.66 29.12
C ASN A 301 -24.44 -21.82 29.76
N ARG A 302 -24.93 -23.06 29.59
CA ARG A 302 -24.36 -24.30 30.13
C ARG A 302 -22.82 -24.39 29.94
N GLN A 303 -22.36 -24.10 28.74
CA GLN A 303 -20.93 -24.22 28.41
C GLN A 303 -20.09 -23.16 29.13
N ALA A 304 -20.57 -21.95 29.14
CA ALA A 304 -19.86 -20.82 29.74
C ALA A 304 -19.83 -20.88 31.28
N VAL A 305 -20.96 -21.27 31.92
CA VAL A 305 -21.00 -21.39 33.39
C VAL A 305 -20.05 -22.48 33.87
N ASN A 306 -20.05 -23.64 33.21
CA ASN A 306 -19.11 -24.72 33.53
C ASN A 306 -17.65 -24.33 33.34
N ALA A 307 -17.32 -23.65 32.21
CA ALA A 307 -15.97 -23.19 31.97
C ALA A 307 -15.51 -22.19 33.04
N LYS A 308 -16.37 -21.22 33.43
CA LYS A 308 -16.03 -20.22 34.46
C LYS A 308 -15.85 -20.86 35.83
N ILE A 309 -16.72 -21.79 36.24
CA ILE A 309 -16.58 -22.51 37.50
C ILE A 309 -15.28 -23.32 37.50
N ASN A 310 -14.99 -24.06 36.46
CA ASN A 310 -13.72 -24.78 36.33
C ASN A 310 -12.48 -23.89 36.40
N THR A 311 -12.54 -22.70 35.80
CA THR A 311 -11.45 -21.71 35.88
C THR A 311 -11.27 -21.22 37.31
N ALA A 312 -12.36 -20.82 37.97
CA ALA A 312 -12.35 -20.40 39.39
C ALA A 312 -11.75 -21.46 40.31
N LEU A 313 -12.13 -22.74 40.09
CA LEU A 313 -11.60 -23.87 40.86
C LEU A 313 -10.12 -24.14 40.66
N ARG A 314 -9.58 -23.84 39.48
CA ARG A 314 -8.15 -24.08 39.12
C ARG A 314 -7.22 -22.95 39.52
N GLU A 315 -7.70 -21.70 39.45
CA GLU A 315 -6.86 -20.51 39.66
C GLU A 315 -6.70 -20.15 41.17
N ALA A 316 -7.55 -20.68 42.01
CA ALA A 316 -7.42 -20.45 43.46
C ALA A 316 -6.31 -21.33 44.05
N ALA A 317 -5.18 -20.73 44.43
CA ALA A 317 -4.09 -21.41 45.13
C ALA A 317 -4.53 -21.96 46.49
N VAL A 318 -5.49 -21.29 47.15
CA VAL A 318 -6.25 -21.74 48.32
C VAL A 318 -7.71 -21.37 48.02
N MET A 319 -8.56 -22.37 47.87
CA MET A 319 -9.99 -22.16 47.66
C MET A 319 -10.64 -21.55 48.88
N PRO A 320 -11.25 -20.37 48.81
CA PRO A 320 -12.12 -19.91 49.86
C PRO A 320 -13.35 -20.81 49.93
N PRO A 321 -14.02 -20.94 51.10
CA PRO A 321 -15.27 -21.66 51.19
C PRO A 321 -16.23 -21.24 50.08
N SER A 322 -16.67 -22.19 49.29
CA SER A 322 -17.50 -21.93 48.10
C SER A 322 -18.68 -22.88 48.03
N VAL A 323 -19.78 -22.41 47.49
CA VAL A 323 -21.02 -23.18 47.38
C VAL A 323 -21.43 -23.28 45.92
N LEU A 324 -21.73 -24.49 45.46
CA LEU A 324 -22.35 -24.76 44.14
C LEU A 324 -23.81 -25.10 44.34
N LEU A 325 -24.70 -24.33 43.73
CA LEU A 325 -26.13 -24.52 43.80
C LEU A 325 -26.65 -24.99 42.42
N PHE A 326 -27.41 -26.07 42.44
CA PHE A 326 -28.26 -26.47 41.30
C PHE A 326 -29.69 -26.10 41.68
N ILE A 327 -30.34 -25.33 40.82
CA ILE A 327 -31.66 -24.72 41.03
C ILE A 327 -32.59 -25.16 39.91
N ASP A 328 -33.74 -25.70 40.25
CA ASP A 328 -34.78 -26.10 39.33
C ASP A 328 -36.07 -25.38 39.70
N LEU A 329 -36.90 -25.01 38.70
CA LEU A 329 -38.16 -24.30 38.96
C LEU A 329 -39.32 -25.27 39.10
N ASP A 330 -39.81 -25.42 40.30
CA ASP A 330 -40.97 -26.30 40.59
C ASP A 330 -42.19 -25.98 39.74
N ASN A 331 -42.76 -27.01 39.16
CA ASN A 331 -44.00 -26.95 38.35
C ASN A 331 -43.87 -26.05 37.10
N PHE A 332 -42.68 -25.74 36.59
CA PHE A 332 -42.51 -24.90 35.42
C PHE A 332 -43.22 -25.43 34.18
N LYS A 333 -43.26 -26.76 34.03
CA LYS A 333 -44.02 -27.41 32.96
C LYS A 333 -45.52 -27.06 33.04
N THR A 334 -46.11 -27.07 34.23
CA THR A 334 -47.51 -26.69 34.43
C THR A 334 -47.77 -25.24 34.03
N VAL A 335 -46.83 -24.35 34.30
CA VAL A 335 -46.88 -22.94 33.84
C VAL A 335 -46.95 -22.87 32.33
N ASN A 336 -46.08 -23.61 31.63
CA ASN A 336 -46.08 -23.65 30.18
C ASN A 336 -47.38 -24.25 29.60
N ASP A 337 -47.85 -25.35 30.17
CA ASP A 337 -49.04 -26.06 29.69
C ASP A 337 -50.31 -25.22 29.93
N THR A 338 -50.36 -24.42 30.99
CA THR A 338 -51.54 -23.62 31.36
C THR A 338 -51.53 -22.23 30.72
N LEU A 339 -50.40 -21.54 30.70
CA LEU A 339 -50.28 -20.14 30.32
C LEU A 339 -49.51 -19.93 29.01
N GLY A 340 -48.99 -21.01 28.45
CA GLY A 340 -48.23 -21.00 27.20
C GLY A 340 -46.75 -20.63 27.38
N HIS A 341 -45.93 -21.10 26.43
CA HIS A 341 -44.46 -20.92 26.46
C HIS A 341 -44.00 -19.48 26.57
N ARG A 342 -44.72 -18.52 25.98
CA ARG A 342 -44.39 -17.07 26.09
C ARG A 342 -44.48 -16.58 27.53
N TYR A 343 -45.36 -17.19 28.34
CA TYR A 343 -45.41 -16.83 29.76
C TYR A 343 -44.31 -17.50 30.55
N GLY A 344 -43.99 -18.76 30.25
CA GLY A 344 -42.84 -19.45 30.81
C GLY A 344 -41.52 -18.70 30.52
N ASP A 345 -41.35 -18.20 29.30
CA ASP A 345 -40.18 -17.36 28.95
C ASP A 345 -40.07 -16.11 29.84
N LYS A 346 -41.17 -15.43 30.14
CA LYS A 346 -41.21 -14.29 31.05
C LYS A 346 -40.84 -14.70 32.49
N VAL A 347 -41.30 -15.85 32.95
CA VAL A 347 -40.95 -16.41 34.28
C VAL A 347 -39.44 -16.64 34.34
N LEU A 348 -38.86 -17.29 33.33
CA LEU A 348 -37.40 -17.52 33.27
C LEU A 348 -36.61 -16.22 33.28
N CYS A 349 -37.03 -15.20 32.52
CA CYS A 349 -36.40 -13.88 32.54
C CYS A 349 -36.50 -13.20 33.91
N SER A 350 -37.67 -13.30 34.58
CA SER A 350 -37.88 -12.72 35.91
C SER A 350 -37.03 -13.42 36.98
N VAL A 351 -36.92 -14.75 36.94
CA VAL A 351 -36.02 -15.51 37.79
C VAL A 351 -34.56 -15.12 37.59
N ALA A 352 -34.13 -14.99 36.35
CA ALA A 352 -32.78 -14.56 36.01
C ALA A 352 -32.48 -13.15 36.58
N GLU A 353 -33.44 -12.24 36.53
CA GLU A 353 -33.31 -10.91 37.11
C GLU A 353 -33.23 -10.95 38.65
N CYS A 354 -34.02 -11.79 39.29
CA CYS A 354 -33.91 -12.02 40.74
C CYS A 354 -32.50 -12.51 41.14
N PHE A 355 -31.93 -13.43 40.36
CA PHE A 355 -30.57 -13.90 40.62
C PHE A 355 -29.53 -12.78 40.46
N ARG A 356 -29.65 -11.91 39.45
CA ARG A 356 -28.75 -10.79 39.25
C ARG A 356 -28.81 -9.80 40.42
N GLN A 357 -29.97 -9.62 41.00
CA GLN A 357 -30.17 -8.72 42.14
C GLN A 357 -29.69 -9.32 43.48
N ALA A 358 -29.84 -10.64 43.64
CA ALA A 358 -29.48 -11.34 44.85
C ALA A 358 -27.99 -11.72 44.97
N LEU A 359 -27.31 -11.93 43.81
CA LEU A 359 -25.94 -12.41 43.76
C LEU A 359 -24.93 -11.27 43.55
N ARG A 360 -23.74 -11.47 44.05
CA ARG A 360 -22.63 -10.51 43.91
C ARG A 360 -22.06 -10.58 42.48
N THR A 361 -21.38 -9.52 42.06
CA THR A 361 -20.70 -9.48 40.73
C THR A 361 -19.58 -10.54 40.62
N SER A 362 -19.04 -11.00 41.74
CA SER A 362 -18.05 -12.08 41.80
C SER A 362 -18.65 -13.48 41.66
N ASP A 363 -19.95 -13.63 41.83
CA ASP A 363 -20.62 -14.93 41.76
C ASP A 363 -20.92 -15.30 40.29
N ILE A 364 -20.91 -16.59 40.01
CA ILE A 364 -21.12 -17.11 38.66
C ILE A 364 -22.51 -17.69 38.62
N ILE A 365 -23.36 -17.22 37.72
CA ILE A 365 -24.72 -17.73 37.52
C ILE A 365 -24.96 -18.05 36.04
N GLY A 366 -25.58 -19.18 35.76
CA GLY A 366 -25.94 -19.60 34.40
C GLY A 366 -27.20 -20.44 34.34
N ARG A 367 -27.81 -20.45 33.16
CA ARG A 367 -28.92 -21.37 32.83
C ARG A 367 -28.35 -22.56 32.07
N VAL A 368 -28.56 -23.76 32.57
CA VAL A 368 -27.97 -24.99 32.02
C VAL A 368 -28.95 -25.79 31.13
N GLY A 369 -30.22 -25.48 31.20
CA GLY A 369 -31.23 -26.09 30.32
C GLY A 369 -32.65 -25.80 30.83
N GLY A 370 -33.64 -25.77 29.98
CA GLY A 370 -35.05 -25.66 30.37
C GLY A 370 -35.29 -24.64 31.50
N ASP A 371 -35.66 -25.17 32.66
CA ASP A 371 -35.90 -24.47 33.93
C ASP A 371 -34.74 -24.59 34.93
N GLU A 372 -33.62 -25.19 34.54
CA GLU A 372 -32.46 -25.44 35.39
C GLU A 372 -31.44 -24.29 35.38
N PHE A 373 -31.00 -23.87 36.58
CA PHE A 373 -29.98 -22.86 36.78
C PHE A 373 -28.85 -23.40 37.66
N VAL A 374 -27.64 -22.87 37.47
CA VAL A 374 -26.46 -23.19 38.30
C VAL A 374 -25.84 -21.90 38.79
N ALA A 375 -25.64 -21.80 40.10
CA ALA A 375 -24.90 -20.69 40.71
C ALA A 375 -23.69 -21.21 41.47
N PHE A 376 -22.55 -20.50 41.36
CA PHE A 376 -21.33 -20.74 42.09
C PHE A 376 -20.96 -19.48 42.89
N LEU A 377 -21.01 -19.63 44.20
CA LEU A 377 -20.76 -18.55 45.18
C LEU A 377 -19.40 -18.79 45.81
N SER A 378 -18.49 -17.81 45.68
CA SER A 378 -17.15 -17.90 46.28
C SER A 378 -17.01 -17.00 47.52
N GLY A 379 -16.24 -17.47 48.50
CA GLY A 379 -15.99 -16.69 49.73
C GLY A 379 -17.17 -16.62 50.69
N VAL A 380 -17.98 -17.67 50.77
CA VAL A 380 -19.11 -17.79 51.69
C VAL A 380 -18.54 -18.06 53.09
N THR A 381 -18.65 -17.09 54.01
CA THR A 381 -18.03 -17.17 55.36
C THR A 381 -19.04 -17.42 56.50
N SER A 382 -20.35 -17.26 56.27
CA SER A 382 -21.36 -17.48 57.28
C SER A 382 -22.71 -17.93 56.73
N VAL A 383 -23.55 -18.57 57.55
CA VAL A 383 -24.95 -18.93 57.23
C VAL A 383 -25.78 -17.65 57.35
N GLY A 384 -25.85 -16.90 56.33
CA GLY A 384 -26.59 -15.63 56.24
C GLY A 384 -26.09 -14.70 55.16
N GLU A 385 -25.04 -15.11 54.50
CA GLU A 385 -24.58 -14.57 53.20
C GLU A 385 -25.14 -15.40 52.07
#